data_a4d3409fe45744b38b00b00f9eba72dc
#
_entry.id   a4d3409fe45744b38b00b00f9eba72dc
#
_cell.length_a   1.000
_cell.length_b   1.000
_cell.length_c   1.000
_cell.angle_alpha   90.00
_cell.angle_beta   90.00
_cell.angle_gamma   90.00
#
_symmetry.space_group_name_H-M   'P 1'
#
loop_
_entity.id
_entity.type
_entity.pdbx_description
1 polymer ?
#
loop_
_entity_poly.entity_id
_entity_poly.type
_entity_poly.pdbx_seq_one_letter_code
_entity_poly.pdbx_strand_id
1 'polypeptide(L)'
;MRKVILAINMSIDGCVGHMSLPAPDEEVGGYFNNLMRDVDLIAYGRKMYEIMFPYWADEANLADELDTQFGQRLTALDKVVFSRTLASAEYNTRIVSTDPVEELLKLKQAAGKNIYVGTVSMLPQLAQAGVIDEYHFVVVPMIAGQGPHLVEDGTLAEKLNLELVATKIFKSGWIMLHYKKRAE
;
A
#
# COMPACT_ATOMS: atom_id res chain seq x y z
N MET A 1 -20.04 0.87 3.28
CA MET A 1 -19.00 -0.16 3.33
C MET A 1 -17.66 0.51 3.11
N ARG A 2 -16.66 0.17 3.89
CA ARG A 2 -15.30 0.73 3.78
C ARG A 2 -14.65 0.31 2.47
N LYS A 3 -13.88 1.20 1.83
CA LYS A 3 -13.08 0.82 0.67
C LYS A 3 -11.73 0.26 1.11
N VAL A 4 -11.21 -0.70 0.35
CA VAL A 4 -9.84 -1.18 0.45
C VAL A 4 -9.02 -0.55 -0.66
N ILE A 5 -7.97 0.16 -0.27
CA ILE A 5 -7.11 0.95 -1.15
C ILE A 5 -5.71 0.36 -1.15
N LEU A 6 -5.19 0.06 -2.32
CA LEU A 6 -3.77 -0.20 -2.55
C LEU A 6 -3.13 1.05 -3.14
N ALA A 7 -2.07 1.55 -2.53
CA ALA A 7 -1.25 2.59 -3.14
C ALA A 7 0.23 2.24 -3.01
N ILE A 8 0.97 2.31 -4.10
CA ILE A 8 2.35 1.85 -4.17
C ILE A 8 3.15 2.61 -5.24
N ASN A 9 4.41 2.90 -4.92
CA ASN A 9 5.39 3.38 -5.88
C ASN A 9 5.96 2.20 -6.68
N MET A 10 6.14 2.38 -7.98
CA MET A 10 6.78 1.38 -8.84
C MET A 10 7.54 2.03 -9.98
N SER A 11 8.57 1.37 -10.49
CA SER A 11 9.25 1.75 -11.73
C SER A 11 8.38 1.45 -12.97
N ILE A 12 8.79 1.95 -14.13
CA ILE A 12 8.12 1.70 -15.43
C ILE A 12 8.03 0.20 -15.72
N ASP A 13 9.05 -0.57 -15.36
CA ASP A 13 9.11 -2.03 -15.53
C ASP A 13 8.48 -2.81 -14.36
N GLY A 14 7.75 -2.13 -13.45
CA GLY A 14 6.95 -2.77 -12.39
C GLY A 14 7.70 -3.17 -11.13
N CYS A 15 8.96 -2.75 -10.95
CA CYS A 15 9.69 -2.98 -9.71
C CYS A 15 9.10 -2.15 -8.58
N VAL A 16 8.89 -2.78 -7.41
CA VAL A 16 8.33 -2.18 -6.18
C VAL A 16 9.31 -2.21 -5.01
N GLY A 17 10.58 -2.49 -5.28
CA GLY A 17 11.63 -2.52 -4.25
C GLY A 17 11.96 -1.12 -3.76
N HIS A 18 11.53 -0.75 -2.53
CA HIS A 18 11.74 0.57 -1.95
C HIS A 18 13.21 1.02 -1.94
N MET A 19 14.16 0.10 -1.79
CA MET A 19 15.60 0.40 -1.86
C MET A 19 16.11 0.67 -3.29
N SER A 20 15.34 0.31 -4.30
CA SER A 20 15.67 0.49 -5.71
C SER A 20 15.00 1.73 -6.32
N LEU A 21 14.03 2.32 -5.61
CA LEU A 21 13.30 3.49 -6.08
C LEU A 21 13.81 4.76 -5.35
N PRO A 22 13.84 5.92 -6.02
CA PRO A 22 14.15 7.18 -5.35
C PRO A 22 13.09 7.54 -4.32
N ALA A 23 13.48 8.34 -3.33
CA ALA A 23 12.52 8.90 -2.37
C ALA A 23 11.49 9.80 -3.08
N PRO A 24 10.22 9.80 -2.66
CA PRO A 24 9.21 10.72 -3.14
C PRO A 24 9.63 12.18 -2.89
N ASP A 25 9.32 13.07 -3.84
CA ASP A 25 9.42 14.51 -3.60
C ASP A 25 8.22 15.02 -2.77
N GLU A 26 8.25 16.31 -2.41
CA GLU A 26 7.22 16.98 -1.61
C GLU A 26 5.80 16.80 -2.23
N GLU A 27 5.68 16.86 -3.56
CA GLU A 27 4.37 16.76 -4.22
C GLU A 27 3.81 15.34 -4.17
N VAL A 28 4.68 14.34 -4.35
CA VAL A 28 4.35 12.92 -4.25
C VAL A 28 4.08 12.54 -2.78
N GLY A 29 4.93 12.98 -1.86
CA GLY A 29 4.75 12.79 -0.41
C GLY A 29 3.42 13.40 0.07
N GLY A 30 3.10 14.62 -0.37
CA GLY A 30 1.83 15.29 -0.11
C GLY A 30 0.62 14.50 -0.64
N TYR A 31 0.77 13.85 -1.78
CA TYR A 31 -0.29 12.96 -2.32
C TYR A 31 -0.58 11.78 -1.39
N PHE A 32 0.45 11.06 -0.93
CA PHE A 32 0.27 9.95 0.01
C PHE A 32 -0.28 10.42 1.36
N ASN A 33 0.22 11.54 1.88
CA ASN A 33 -0.33 12.14 3.10
C ASN A 33 -1.83 12.44 2.98
N ASN A 34 -2.26 12.99 1.84
CA ASN A 34 -3.69 13.26 1.60
C ASN A 34 -4.51 11.97 1.50
N LEU A 35 -4.01 10.95 0.80
CA LEU A 35 -4.68 9.66 0.69
C LEU A 35 -4.92 9.03 2.07
N MET A 36 -3.93 9.13 2.97
CA MET A 36 -3.99 8.57 4.32
C MET A 36 -4.96 9.31 5.26
N ARG A 37 -5.45 10.51 4.93
CA ARG A 37 -6.44 11.23 5.77
C ARG A 37 -7.77 10.51 5.87
N ASP A 38 -8.15 9.78 4.82
CA ASP A 38 -9.40 9.03 4.77
C ASP A 38 -9.23 7.55 5.11
N VAL A 39 -8.11 7.19 5.74
CA VAL A 39 -7.77 5.86 6.23
C VAL A 39 -7.83 5.85 7.76
N ASP A 40 -8.38 4.80 8.35
CA ASP A 40 -8.34 4.57 9.80
C ASP A 40 -7.76 3.18 10.18
N LEU A 41 -7.49 2.33 9.18
CA LEU A 41 -6.92 1.01 9.38
C LEU A 41 -5.91 0.70 8.27
N ILE A 42 -4.75 0.17 8.65
CA ILE A 42 -3.75 -0.32 7.72
C ILE A 42 -3.67 -1.85 7.82
N ALA A 43 -3.71 -2.54 6.69
CA ALA A 43 -3.55 -3.98 6.58
C ALA A 43 -2.21 -4.32 5.92
N TYR A 44 -1.28 -4.87 6.67
CA TYR A 44 0.07 -5.20 6.22
C TYR A 44 0.28 -6.71 6.04
N GLY A 45 1.05 -7.08 5.01
CA GLY A 45 1.81 -8.32 5.05
C GLY A 45 3.02 -8.19 5.99
N ARG A 46 3.45 -9.30 6.63
CA ARG A 46 4.55 -9.29 7.60
C ARG A 46 5.80 -8.55 7.10
N LYS A 47 6.29 -8.88 5.90
CA LYS A 47 7.51 -8.26 5.36
C LYS A 47 7.40 -6.74 5.23
N MET A 48 6.25 -6.26 4.77
CA MET A 48 6.04 -4.83 4.61
C MET A 48 5.94 -4.13 5.98
N TYR A 49 5.29 -4.75 6.96
CA TYR A 49 5.25 -4.24 8.33
C TYR A 49 6.66 -4.10 8.92
N GLU A 50 7.49 -5.15 8.80
CA GLU A 50 8.87 -5.18 9.30
C GLU A 50 9.78 -4.14 8.63
N ILE A 51 9.47 -3.72 7.41
CA ILE A 51 10.20 -2.66 6.69
C ILE A 51 9.68 -1.26 7.07
N MET A 52 8.37 -1.07 7.01
CA MET A 52 7.76 0.25 7.14
C MET A 52 7.82 0.78 8.57
N PHE A 53 7.54 -0.08 9.56
CA PHE A 53 7.38 0.38 10.92
C PHE A 53 8.66 0.88 11.58
N PRO A 54 9.79 0.15 11.55
CA PRO A 54 11.03 0.65 12.14
C PRO A 54 11.50 1.96 11.50
N TYR A 55 11.24 2.11 10.19
CA TYR A 55 11.63 3.32 9.48
C TYR A 55 10.80 4.54 9.90
N TRP A 56 9.47 4.44 9.81
CA TRP A 56 8.55 5.56 10.04
C TRP A 56 8.31 5.88 11.52
N ALA A 57 8.62 4.97 12.43
CA ALA A 57 8.53 5.18 13.86
C ALA A 57 9.78 5.86 14.45
N ASP A 58 10.90 5.85 13.73
CA ASP A 58 12.14 6.49 14.15
C ASP A 58 12.23 7.91 13.58
N GLU A 59 12.10 8.91 14.45
CA GLU A 59 12.16 10.32 14.08
C GLU A 59 13.49 10.71 13.37
N ALA A 60 14.56 9.96 13.62
CA ALA A 60 15.84 10.19 12.96
C ALA A 60 15.84 9.91 11.45
N ASN A 61 14.86 9.13 10.96
CA ASN A 61 14.69 8.83 9.54
C ASN A 61 13.80 9.85 8.80
N LEU A 62 13.13 10.75 9.52
CA LEU A 62 12.15 11.68 8.95
C LEU A 62 12.87 12.93 8.46
N ALA A 63 12.88 13.12 7.13
CA ALA A 63 13.71 14.15 6.49
C ALA A 63 13.10 15.55 6.60
N ASP A 64 11.76 15.65 6.65
CA ASP A 64 11.03 16.91 6.65
C ASP A 64 9.69 16.83 7.40
N GLU A 65 8.91 17.91 7.36
CA GLU A 65 7.60 17.97 8.03
C GLU A 65 6.57 17.01 7.41
N LEU A 66 6.62 16.76 6.10
CA LEU A 66 5.71 15.82 5.44
C LEU A 66 5.98 14.39 5.87
N ASP A 67 7.25 14.00 5.93
CA ASP A 67 7.67 12.71 6.46
C ASP A 67 7.25 12.55 7.92
N THR A 68 7.44 13.59 8.73
CA THR A 68 7.02 13.62 10.14
C THR A 68 5.51 13.41 10.27
N GLN A 69 4.70 14.14 9.50
CA GLN A 69 3.23 13.98 9.50
C GLN A 69 2.81 12.58 9.05
N PHE A 70 3.48 12.03 8.03
CA PHE A 70 3.20 10.68 7.54
C PHE A 70 3.55 9.61 8.57
N GLY A 71 4.75 9.68 9.18
CA GLY A 71 5.21 8.76 10.22
C GLY A 71 4.30 8.78 11.46
N GLN A 72 3.95 9.97 11.96
CA GLN A 72 3.01 10.13 13.07
C GLN A 72 1.64 9.52 12.75
N ARG A 73 1.15 9.70 11.53
CA ARG A 73 -0.12 9.10 11.11
C ARG A 73 -0.04 7.59 11.03
N LEU A 74 1.02 7.03 10.44
CA LEU A 74 1.21 5.58 10.35
C LEU A 74 1.30 4.93 11.73
N THR A 75 1.97 5.57 12.68
CA THR A 75 2.11 5.05 14.05
C THR A 75 0.80 5.12 14.83
N ALA A 76 0.00 6.18 14.65
CA ALA A 76 -1.26 6.39 15.36
C ALA A 76 -2.42 5.50 14.86
N LEU A 77 -2.46 5.16 13.57
CA LEU A 77 -3.53 4.36 12.99
C LEU A 77 -3.56 2.93 13.53
N ASP A 78 -4.75 2.34 13.62
CA ASP A 78 -4.89 0.92 13.88
C ASP A 78 -4.32 0.09 12.73
N LYS A 79 -3.72 -1.05 13.06
CA LYS A 79 -3.09 -1.94 12.09
C LYS A 79 -3.46 -3.40 12.28
N VAL A 80 -3.54 -4.10 11.16
CA VAL A 80 -3.63 -5.56 11.11
C VAL A 80 -2.43 -6.08 10.33
N VAL A 81 -1.68 -7.00 10.91
CA VAL A 81 -0.56 -7.67 10.24
C VAL A 81 -0.89 -9.13 10.02
N PHE A 82 -0.92 -9.55 8.77
CA PHE A 82 -1.13 -10.94 8.41
C PHE A 82 0.18 -11.71 8.52
N SER A 83 0.25 -12.56 9.55
CA SER A 83 1.43 -13.39 9.82
C SER A 83 1.09 -14.61 10.65
N ARG A 84 1.73 -15.74 10.32
CA ARG A 84 1.71 -16.97 11.13
C ARG A 84 2.99 -17.14 11.98
N THR A 85 3.96 -16.27 11.82
CA THR A 85 5.29 -16.40 12.42
C THR A 85 5.73 -15.20 13.24
N LEU A 86 5.07 -14.03 13.09
CA LEU A 86 5.35 -12.85 13.90
C LEU A 86 4.85 -13.07 15.33
N ALA A 87 5.75 -12.96 16.32
CA ALA A 87 5.43 -13.24 17.71
C ALA A 87 4.81 -12.05 18.43
N SER A 88 5.21 -10.82 18.06
CA SER A 88 4.72 -9.58 18.65
C SER A 88 4.71 -8.45 17.63
N ALA A 89 3.90 -7.45 17.86
CA ALA A 89 3.83 -6.23 17.06
C ALA A 89 3.60 -5.03 17.97
N GLU A 90 4.03 -3.86 17.53
CA GLU A 90 3.95 -2.60 18.25
C GLU A 90 2.97 -1.62 17.58
N TYR A 91 2.71 -0.46 18.18
CA TYR A 91 1.97 0.66 17.59
C TYR A 91 0.55 0.32 17.12
N ASN A 92 -0.35 -0.03 18.03
CA ASN A 92 -1.76 -0.34 17.73
C ASN A 92 -1.92 -1.43 16.66
N THR A 93 -1.08 -2.46 16.71
CA THR A 93 -1.03 -3.52 15.72
C THR A 93 -1.57 -4.84 16.26
N ARG A 94 -2.55 -5.41 15.57
CA ARG A 94 -3.09 -6.75 15.81
C ARG A 94 -2.52 -7.74 14.79
N ILE A 95 -1.94 -8.84 15.28
CA ILE A 95 -1.47 -9.94 14.44
C ILE A 95 -2.66 -10.86 14.14
N VAL A 96 -2.80 -11.24 12.88
CA VAL A 96 -3.86 -12.13 12.39
C VAL A 96 -3.25 -13.26 11.58
N SER A 97 -3.62 -14.50 11.90
CA SER A 97 -3.15 -15.71 11.22
C SER A 97 -4.18 -16.35 10.30
N THR A 98 -5.41 -15.79 10.25
CA THR A 98 -6.48 -16.25 9.36
C THR A 98 -6.22 -15.81 7.90
N ASP A 99 -7.08 -16.28 7.00
CA ASP A 99 -7.01 -15.89 5.59
C ASP A 99 -7.20 -14.38 5.41
N PRO A 100 -6.30 -13.69 4.67
CA PRO A 100 -6.37 -12.24 4.49
C PRO A 100 -7.61 -11.77 3.75
N VAL A 101 -8.13 -12.56 2.81
CA VAL A 101 -9.35 -12.23 2.04
C VAL A 101 -10.56 -12.21 2.97
N GLU A 102 -10.74 -13.28 3.75
CA GLU A 102 -11.86 -13.38 4.69
C GLU A 102 -11.83 -12.27 5.75
N GLU A 103 -10.66 -12.01 6.32
CA GLU A 103 -10.52 -10.99 7.34
C GLU A 103 -10.78 -9.58 6.78
N LEU A 104 -10.24 -9.25 5.61
CA LEU A 104 -10.48 -7.95 4.98
C LEU A 104 -11.95 -7.77 4.58
N LEU A 105 -12.63 -8.82 4.11
CA LEU A 105 -14.05 -8.76 3.83
C LEU A 105 -14.87 -8.47 5.09
N LYS A 106 -14.53 -9.06 6.25
CA LYS A 106 -15.14 -8.73 7.55
C LYS A 106 -14.89 -7.28 7.94
N LEU A 107 -13.64 -6.82 7.82
CA LEU A 107 -13.25 -5.44 8.14
C LEU A 107 -13.96 -4.41 7.25
N LYS A 108 -14.22 -4.74 5.98
CA LYS A 108 -15.01 -3.88 5.08
C LYS A 108 -16.45 -3.67 5.55
N GLN A 109 -17.04 -4.64 6.25
CA GLN A 109 -18.42 -4.55 6.78
C GLN A 109 -18.51 -3.71 8.06
N ALA A 110 -17.41 -3.53 8.79
CA ALA A 110 -17.38 -2.73 9.99
C ALA A 110 -17.55 -1.23 9.68
N ALA A 111 -17.99 -0.47 10.68
CA ALA A 111 -17.98 0.98 10.60
C ALA A 111 -16.54 1.53 10.59
N GLY A 112 -16.31 2.60 9.85
CA GLY A 112 -14.99 3.24 9.77
C GLY A 112 -14.75 3.89 8.42
N LYS A 113 -13.53 4.45 8.28
CA LYS A 113 -13.02 5.02 7.04
C LYS A 113 -12.46 3.92 6.12
N ASN A 114 -11.64 4.28 5.16
CA ASN A 114 -11.01 3.33 4.24
C ASN A 114 -9.93 2.49 4.93
N ILE A 115 -9.63 1.33 4.35
CA ILE A 115 -8.57 0.42 4.74
C ILE A 115 -7.44 0.56 3.72
N TYR A 116 -6.24 0.91 4.17
CA TYR A 116 -5.05 0.91 3.32
C TYR A 116 -4.38 -0.47 3.36
N VAL A 117 -4.05 -1.03 2.21
CA VAL A 117 -3.35 -2.31 2.11
C VAL A 117 -1.88 -2.07 1.74
N GLY A 118 -0.98 -2.37 2.67
CA GLY A 118 0.47 -2.32 2.48
C GLY A 118 1.05 -3.73 2.29
N THR A 119 0.96 -4.26 1.08
CA THR A 119 1.51 -5.59 0.77
C THR A 119 1.81 -5.74 -0.71
N VAL A 120 2.85 -6.51 -1.01
CA VAL A 120 3.13 -7.02 -2.37
C VAL A 120 2.74 -8.49 -2.44
N SER A 121 3.18 -9.28 -1.46
CA SER A 121 3.00 -10.74 -1.48
C SER A 121 1.55 -11.24 -1.42
N MET A 122 0.64 -10.47 -0.81
CA MET A 122 -0.78 -10.81 -0.77
C MET A 122 -1.59 -10.17 -1.89
N LEU A 123 -0.98 -9.25 -2.68
CA LEU A 123 -1.69 -8.53 -3.73
C LEU A 123 -2.41 -9.45 -4.72
N PRO A 124 -1.80 -10.52 -5.27
CA PRO A 124 -2.49 -11.37 -6.24
C PRO A 124 -3.79 -11.97 -5.70
N GLN A 125 -3.75 -12.56 -4.50
CA GLN A 125 -4.95 -13.19 -3.90
C GLN A 125 -6.04 -12.15 -3.56
N LEU A 126 -5.66 -10.96 -3.04
CA LEU A 126 -6.62 -9.91 -2.71
C LEU A 126 -7.26 -9.31 -3.97
N ALA A 127 -6.47 -9.12 -5.02
CA ALA A 127 -6.94 -8.59 -6.30
C ALA A 127 -7.90 -9.58 -6.99
N GLN A 128 -7.55 -10.88 -7.03
CA GLN A 128 -8.40 -11.91 -7.62
C GLN A 128 -9.73 -12.07 -6.88
N ALA A 129 -9.69 -12.05 -5.55
CA ALA A 129 -10.91 -12.11 -4.73
C ALA A 129 -11.75 -10.81 -4.80
N GLY A 130 -11.31 -9.78 -5.52
CA GLY A 130 -12.02 -8.51 -5.64
C GLY A 130 -12.12 -7.73 -4.34
N VAL A 131 -11.20 -7.95 -3.40
CA VAL A 131 -11.19 -7.28 -2.09
C VAL A 131 -10.77 -5.83 -2.23
N ILE A 132 -9.83 -5.53 -3.16
CA ILE A 132 -9.30 -4.19 -3.39
C ILE A 132 -10.27 -3.41 -4.29
N ASP A 133 -10.72 -2.25 -3.82
CA ASP A 133 -11.64 -1.37 -4.53
C ASP A 133 -10.92 -0.33 -5.40
N GLU A 134 -9.79 0.18 -4.89
CA GLU A 134 -9.02 1.24 -5.55
C GLU A 134 -7.53 0.90 -5.59
N TYR A 135 -6.91 1.17 -6.73
CA TYR A 135 -5.48 0.96 -6.99
C TYR A 135 -4.85 2.29 -7.37
N HIS A 136 -3.85 2.74 -6.63
CA HIS A 136 -3.09 3.94 -6.90
C HIS A 136 -1.64 3.56 -7.19
N PHE A 137 -1.28 3.50 -8.46
CA PHE A 137 0.09 3.25 -8.88
C PHE A 137 0.81 4.57 -9.12
N VAL A 138 1.86 4.82 -8.37
CA VAL A 138 2.70 6.00 -8.57
C VAL A 138 3.95 5.55 -9.31
N VAL A 139 3.98 5.83 -10.62
CA VAL A 139 5.02 5.37 -11.53
C VAL A 139 6.18 6.34 -11.53
N VAL A 140 7.33 5.84 -11.13
CA VAL A 140 8.62 6.56 -11.14
C VAL A 140 9.18 6.55 -12.56
N PRO A 141 9.70 7.65 -13.10
CA PRO A 141 10.22 7.73 -14.47
C PRO A 141 11.60 7.04 -14.58
N MET A 142 11.65 5.75 -14.26
CA MET A 142 12.87 4.93 -14.36
C MET A 142 12.54 3.48 -14.72
N ILE A 143 13.53 2.78 -15.26
CA ILE A 143 13.54 1.33 -15.44
C ILE A 143 14.54 0.78 -14.44
N ALA A 144 14.08 -0.07 -13.51
CA ALA A 144 14.91 -0.62 -12.44
C ALA A 144 15.76 -1.81 -12.92
N GLY A 145 15.21 -2.62 -13.81
CA GLY A 145 15.89 -3.79 -14.40
C GLY A 145 16.10 -4.98 -13.48
N GLN A 146 15.86 -4.80 -12.17
CA GLN A 146 15.96 -5.82 -11.13
C GLN A 146 15.15 -5.46 -9.90
N GLY A 147 14.90 -6.43 -9.03
CA GLY A 147 14.17 -6.25 -7.77
C GLY A 147 12.79 -6.92 -7.78
N PRO A 148 12.05 -6.87 -6.66
CA PRO A 148 10.73 -7.45 -6.57
C PRO A 148 9.74 -6.70 -7.46
N HIS A 149 8.91 -7.43 -8.19
CA HIS A 149 7.87 -6.87 -9.04
C HIS A 149 6.52 -6.84 -8.33
N LEU A 150 5.63 -5.96 -8.80
CA LEU A 150 4.28 -5.80 -8.27
C LEU A 150 3.50 -7.11 -8.29
N VAL A 151 3.65 -7.87 -9.36
CA VAL A 151 3.09 -9.21 -9.53
C VAL A 151 4.18 -10.10 -10.11
N GLU A 152 4.47 -11.20 -9.42
CA GLU A 152 5.43 -12.21 -9.89
C GLU A 152 4.76 -13.16 -10.88
N ASP A 153 5.53 -13.71 -11.83
CA ASP A 153 5.02 -14.63 -12.83
C ASP A 153 4.28 -15.83 -12.19
N GLY A 154 3.09 -16.12 -12.71
CA GLY A 154 2.26 -17.22 -12.27
C GLY A 154 1.53 -17.02 -10.93
N THR A 155 1.69 -15.88 -10.27
CA THR A 155 1.00 -15.60 -8.99
C THR A 155 -0.42 -15.07 -9.17
N LEU A 156 -0.74 -14.52 -10.34
CA LEU A 156 -2.10 -14.08 -10.70
C LEU A 156 -2.69 -15.11 -11.69
N ALA A 157 -3.71 -15.87 -11.29
CA ALA A 157 -4.28 -16.95 -12.11
C ALA A 157 -5.02 -16.40 -13.34
N GLU A 158 -5.70 -15.25 -13.19
CA GLU A 158 -6.48 -14.61 -14.25
C GLU A 158 -6.11 -13.14 -14.39
N LYS A 159 -6.22 -12.59 -15.60
CA LYS A 159 -6.01 -11.16 -15.85
C LYS A 159 -7.03 -10.33 -15.09
N LEU A 160 -6.57 -9.27 -14.43
CA LEU A 160 -7.41 -8.29 -13.78
C LEU A 160 -7.60 -7.08 -14.70
N ASN A 161 -8.82 -6.85 -15.14
CA ASN A 161 -9.14 -5.65 -15.93
C ASN A 161 -9.49 -4.50 -14.98
N LEU A 162 -8.81 -3.38 -15.18
CA LEU A 162 -8.99 -2.17 -14.39
C LEU A 162 -9.57 -1.05 -15.27
N GLU A 163 -10.35 -0.17 -14.65
CA GLU A 163 -10.90 1.04 -15.24
C GLU A 163 -10.17 2.25 -14.67
N LEU A 164 -9.63 3.09 -15.54
CA LEU A 164 -8.95 4.32 -15.13
C LEU A 164 -9.97 5.33 -14.57
N VAL A 165 -9.70 5.80 -13.36
CA VAL A 165 -10.52 6.81 -12.68
C VAL A 165 -9.90 8.20 -12.81
N ALA A 166 -8.59 8.31 -12.57
CA ALA A 166 -7.87 9.58 -12.61
C ALA A 166 -6.37 9.38 -12.88
N THR A 167 -5.73 10.43 -13.35
CA THR A 167 -4.28 10.52 -13.47
C THR A 167 -3.79 11.85 -12.90
N LYS A 168 -2.58 11.87 -12.36
CA LYS A 168 -1.88 13.11 -12.00
C LYS A 168 -0.42 12.98 -12.43
N ILE A 169 0.06 14.00 -13.15
CA ILE A 169 1.48 14.15 -13.47
C ILE A 169 2.07 15.11 -12.44
N PHE A 170 3.10 14.67 -11.72
CA PHE A 170 3.84 15.48 -10.77
C PHE A 170 4.97 16.26 -11.48
N LYS A 171 5.44 17.34 -10.87
CA LYS A 171 6.51 18.16 -11.44
C LYS A 171 7.83 17.41 -11.65
N SER A 172 8.08 16.40 -10.82
CA SER A 172 9.22 15.49 -10.94
C SER A 172 9.14 14.52 -12.13
N GLY A 173 8.01 14.51 -12.85
CA GLY A 173 7.77 13.56 -13.93
C GLY A 173 7.19 12.22 -13.45
N TRP A 174 6.97 12.03 -12.16
CA TRP A 174 6.23 10.88 -11.67
C TRP A 174 4.77 10.96 -12.11
N ILE A 175 4.12 9.81 -12.27
CA ILE A 175 2.72 9.75 -12.73
C ILE A 175 1.91 8.89 -11.76
N MET A 176 0.89 9.47 -11.15
CA MET A 176 -0.10 8.73 -10.41
C MET A 176 -1.22 8.25 -11.35
N LEU A 177 -1.51 6.97 -11.27
CA LEU A 177 -2.58 6.29 -11.99
C LEU A 177 -3.54 5.71 -10.96
N HIS A 178 -4.77 6.24 -10.91
CA HIS A 178 -5.83 5.73 -10.05
C HIS A 178 -6.78 4.86 -10.86
N TYR A 179 -6.90 3.60 -10.47
CA TYR A 179 -7.80 2.64 -11.08
C TYR A 179 -8.77 2.05 -10.05
N LYS A 180 -9.89 1.54 -10.55
CA LYS A 180 -10.79 0.63 -9.83
C LYS A 180 -10.95 -0.67 -10.62
N LYS A 181 -11.43 -1.73 -9.95
CA LYS A 181 -11.81 -2.95 -10.67
C LYS A 181 -12.92 -2.61 -11.66
N ARG A 182 -12.77 -3.06 -12.91
CA ARG A 182 -13.81 -2.91 -13.93
C ARG A 182 -15.02 -3.77 -13.54
N ALA A 183 -16.22 -3.19 -13.54
CA ALA A 183 -17.45 -3.96 -13.44
C ALA A 183 -17.59 -4.83 -14.70
N GLU A 184 -17.95 -6.10 -14.52
CA GLU A 184 -18.28 -7.01 -15.58
C GLU A 184 -19.62 -6.64 -16.23
#